data_399b5d13cb52e19c112163404bd04c77
#
_entry.id   399b5d13cb52e19c112163404bd04c77
#
_cell.length_a   1.000
_cell.length_b   1.000
_cell.length_c   1.000
_cell.angle_alpha   90.00
_cell.angle_beta   90.00
_cell.angle_gamma   90.00
#
_symmetry.space_group_name_H-M   'P 1'
#
loop_
_entity.id
_entity.type
_entity.pdbx_description
1 polymer ?
#
loop_
_entity_poly.entity_id
_entity_poly.type
_entity_poly.pdbx_seq_one_letter_code
_entity_poly.pdbx_strand_id
1 'polypeptide(L)'
;MFKKMKSLLLITLLVGGTAVGCGKADTTKQDDRKTITLVLDKGGVQDGSFNESAWNGALKAEKELGVEIKYLESNTDADYKQNIETAIDMDSDLIIGIGFNLSQAIEEAAEAYPEQEFAIIDGSFEEVPENVTPIAFNEKEAGYLAGLATGKSIDSNKFGFIGGFEVPAVVNYKEGFEQGLKEANPNAELFVQYANSFTDAAKGRVIAEQMISQGAEVIMSAGGGVNVGCYEVCKEKGKYAVAVDMAQSHIVPEVILTSAIKKVDVGVTDTIKNYIEGNLKGGSSLTYSIENDGVGYEKTNLLSSEVVKYVESKTRK
;
A
#
# COMPACT_ATOMS: atom_id res chain seq x y z
N MET A 1 26.36 75.58 30.67
CA MET A 1 26.42 76.07 32.08
C MET A 1 26.53 74.81 32.98
N PHE A 2 27.76 74.64 33.53
CA PHE A 2 28.11 74.06 34.84
C PHE A 2 27.34 72.76 35.29
N LYS A 3 27.95 71.67 35.81
CA LYS A 3 29.26 71.49 36.46
C LYS A 3 29.59 70.00 36.54
N LYS A 4 30.86 69.67 36.44
CA LYS A 4 31.53 68.43 36.85
C LYS A 4 31.35 68.13 38.34
N MET A 5 31.27 66.84 38.69
CA MET A 5 31.97 66.40 39.90
C MET A 5 32.38 64.95 39.85
N LYS A 6 33.66 64.75 40.08
CA LYS A 6 34.39 63.47 40.26
C LYS A 6 34.31 63.05 41.71
N SER A 7 34.24 61.80 42.02
CA SER A 7 34.86 61.14 43.18
C SER A 7 34.81 59.65 43.03
N LEU A 8 35.82 58.94 42.82
CA LEU A 8 36.99 58.45 43.52
C LEU A 8 36.65 57.30 44.51
N LEU A 9 37.10 56.12 44.09
CA LEU A 9 37.76 55.01 44.82
C LEU A 9 37.12 54.38 46.05
N LEU A 10 36.80 53.09 45.99
CA LEU A 10 37.36 52.20 47.02
C LEU A 10 37.45 50.73 46.39
N ILE A 11 38.68 50.26 46.44
CA ILE A 11 39.06 48.84 46.08
C ILE A 11 38.74 47.99 47.31
N THR A 12 38.02 46.89 47.16
CA THR A 12 38.11 45.80 48.12
C THR A 12 38.20 44.48 47.33
N LEU A 13 39.38 43.92 47.41
CA LEU A 13 39.73 42.55 46.96
C LEU A 13 39.08 41.57 47.95
N LEU A 14 38.28 40.63 47.45
CA LEU A 14 38.00 39.38 48.14
C LEU A 14 38.13 38.23 47.18
N VAL A 15 39.18 37.44 47.40
CA VAL A 15 39.48 36.15 46.80
C VAL A 15 38.53 35.12 47.39
N GLY A 16 37.98 34.26 46.57
CA GLY A 16 37.42 33.03 47.10
C GLY A 16 36.34 32.41 46.23
N GLY A 17 36.68 31.29 45.59
CA GLY A 17 35.70 30.28 45.22
C GLY A 17 35.54 29.98 43.73
N THR A 18 36.46 29.23 43.15
CA THR A 18 36.26 28.50 41.94
C THR A 18 35.23 27.37 42.14
N ALA A 19 34.01 27.64 41.73
CA ALA A 19 33.06 26.53 41.43
C ALA A 19 33.02 26.35 39.92
N VAL A 20 33.82 25.42 39.42
CA VAL A 20 33.69 24.89 38.09
C VAL A 20 32.40 24.06 38.05
N GLY A 21 31.30 24.71 37.73
CA GLY A 21 30.09 24.05 37.35
C GLY A 21 30.27 23.53 35.90
N CYS A 22 30.71 22.27 35.75
CA CYS A 22 30.51 21.54 34.53
C CYS A 22 28.99 21.36 34.35
N GLY A 23 28.34 22.32 33.68
CA GLY A 23 27.08 22.07 33.02
C GLY A 23 27.37 21.04 31.91
N LYS A 24 26.97 19.79 32.14
CA LYS A 24 26.79 18.87 31.02
C LYS A 24 25.80 19.57 30.08
N ALA A 25 26.27 20.05 28.95
CA ALA A 25 25.41 20.24 27.81
C ALA A 25 24.79 18.84 27.58
N ASP A 26 23.50 18.73 27.83
CA ASP A 26 22.70 17.64 27.22
C ASP A 26 22.88 17.83 25.71
N THR A 27 23.85 17.13 25.16
CA THR A 27 23.86 16.82 23.75
C THR A 27 22.59 16.00 23.54
N THR A 28 21.53 16.64 23.06
CA THR A 28 20.45 15.92 22.37
C THR A 28 21.18 14.99 21.41
N LYS A 29 21.17 13.69 21.70
CA LYS A 29 21.62 12.69 20.74
C LYS A 29 20.78 12.95 19.50
N GLN A 30 21.42 13.42 18.44
CA GLN A 30 20.83 13.43 17.12
C GLN A 30 20.37 11.99 16.89
N ASP A 31 19.12 11.81 16.59
CA ASP A 31 18.55 10.48 16.29
C ASP A 31 19.13 10.09 14.94
N ASP A 32 20.15 9.23 14.93
CA ASP A 32 20.84 8.79 13.71
C ASP A 32 20.01 7.74 12.93
N ARG A 33 18.76 7.50 13.34
CA ARG A 33 17.88 6.57 12.62
C ARG A 33 17.52 7.12 11.24
N LYS A 34 17.51 6.22 10.26
CA LYS A 34 17.00 6.53 8.92
C LYS A 34 15.51 6.82 8.97
N THR A 35 15.07 7.88 8.30
CA THR A 35 13.67 8.28 8.19
C THR A 35 13.12 7.85 6.83
N ILE A 36 12.07 7.05 6.85
CA ILE A 36 11.37 6.56 5.67
C ILE A 36 9.96 7.17 5.64
N THR A 37 9.58 7.82 4.57
CA THR A 37 8.25 8.42 4.45
C THR A 37 7.44 7.75 3.35
N LEU A 38 6.25 7.26 3.70
CA LEU A 38 5.26 6.77 2.76
C LEU A 38 4.37 7.92 2.31
N VAL A 39 4.21 8.11 1.01
CA VAL A 39 3.21 9.01 0.43
C VAL A 39 2.08 8.16 -0.13
N LEU A 40 0.91 8.24 0.52
CA LEU A 40 -0.25 7.41 0.22
C LEU A 40 -1.14 8.06 -0.84
N ASP A 41 -1.79 7.21 -1.64
CA ASP A 41 -2.85 7.69 -2.53
C ASP A 41 -4.15 8.05 -1.77
N LYS A 42 -5.24 8.32 -2.51
CA LYS A 42 -6.50 8.81 -1.95
C LYS A 42 -7.25 7.82 -1.04
N GLY A 43 -6.78 6.60 -0.89
CA GLY A 43 -7.43 5.59 -0.03
C GLY A 43 -7.28 5.86 1.47
N GLY A 44 -6.21 6.59 1.86
CA GLY A 44 -5.84 6.78 3.27
C GLY A 44 -5.23 5.50 3.88
N VAL A 45 -4.63 5.66 5.08
CA VAL A 45 -3.87 4.57 5.73
C VAL A 45 -4.73 3.40 6.24
N GLN A 46 -6.03 3.61 6.40
CA GLN A 46 -6.99 2.61 6.92
C GLN A 46 -8.03 2.21 5.87
N ASP A 47 -7.58 1.91 4.65
CA ASP A 47 -8.47 1.51 3.56
C ASP A 47 -8.94 0.05 3.64
N GLY A 48 -8.46 -0.71 4.61
CA GLY A 48 -8.73 -2.14 4.78
C GLY A 48 -8.13 -3.02 3.68
N SER A 49 -7.22 -2.50 2.86
CA SER A 49 -6.69 -3.15 1.66
C SER A 49 -5.24 -2.73 1.38
N PHE A 50 -5.02 -2.00 0.30
CA PHE A 50 -3.72 -1.70 -0.29
C PHE A 50 -2.84 -0.79 0.58
N ASN A 51 -3.34 0.40 0.97
CA ASN A 51 -2.57 1.33 1.78
C ASN A 51 -2.32 0.80 3.19
N GLU A 52 -3.32 0.14 3.80
CA GLU A 52 -3.16 -0.49 5.11
C GLU A 52 -2.11 -1.60 5.07
N SER A 53 -2.07 -2.40 3.99
CA SER A 53 -1.02 -3.40 3.80
C SER A 53 0.36 -2.77 3.71
N ALA A 54 0.53 -1.68 2.95
CA ALA A 54 1.79 -0.94 2.85
C ALA A 54 2.23 -0.40 4.22
N TRP A 55 1.30 0.18 4.95
CA TRP A 55 1.55 0.71 6.29
C TRP A 55 1.98 -0.38 7.28
N ASN A 56 1.32 -1.54 7.26
CA ASN A 56 1.70 -2.69 8.09
C ASN A 56 3.12 -3.16 7.79
N GLY A 57 3.53 -3.16 6.53
CA GLY A 57 4.91 -3.46 6.12
C GLY A 57 5.93 -2.45 6.65
N ALA A 58 5.59 -1.16 6.61
CA ALA A 58 6.43 -0.09 7.14
C ALA A 58 6.59 -0.18 8.67
N LEU A 59 5.49 -0.41 9.41
CA LEU A 59 5.54 -0.61 10.86
C LEU A 59 6.37 -1.86 11.24
N LYS A 60 6.31 -2.91 10.43
CA LYS A 60 7.17 -4.08 10.62
C LYS A 60 8.64 -3.73 10.43
N ALA A 61 8.97 -2.97 9.38
CA ALA A 61 10.34 -2.50 9.14
C ALA A 61 10.84 -1.60 10.27
N GLU A 62 10.02 -0.68 10.78
CA GLU A 62 10.34 0.17 11.94
C GLU A 62 10.77 -0.67 13.14
N LYS A 63 9.98 -1.69 13.46
CA LYS A 63 10.25 -2.59 14.58
C LYS A 63 11.49 -3.47 14.41
N GLU A 64 11.71 -3.98 13.19
CA GLU A 64 12.78 -4.95 12.92
C GLU A 64 14.12 -4.30 12.58
N LEU A 65 14.09 -3.12 11.93
CA LEU A 65 15.28 -2.45 11.39
C LEU A 65 15.66 -1.18 12.17
N GLY A 66 14.79 -0.70 13.08
CA GLY A 66 15.07 0.47 13.91
C GLY A 66 15.05 1.80 13.14
N VAL A 67 14.37 1.86 12.00
CA VAL A 67 14.12 3.08 11.23
C VAL A 67 13.02 3.93 11.86
N GLU A 68 12.90 5.20 11.48
CA GLU A 68 11.74 6.03 11.77
C GLU A 68 10.79 6.01 10.58
N ILE A 69 9.50 5.73 10.80
CA ILE A 69 8.50 5.67 9.74
C ILE A 69 7.53 6.85 9.87
N LYS A 70 7.27 7.52 8.74
CA LYS A 70 6.26 8.56 8.60
C LYS A 70 5.33 8.24 7.45
N TYR A 71 4.14 8.83 7.43
CA TYR A 71 3.26 8.81 6.26
C TYR A 71 2.60 10.15 6.02
N LEU A 72 2.25 10.41 4.77
CA LEU A 72 1.51 11.57 4.32
C LEU A 72 0.33 11.08 3.46
N GLU A 73 -0.88 11.43 3.87
CA GLU A 73 -2.11 11.07 3.15
C GLU A 73 -2.45 12.12 2.10
N SER A 74 -2.92 11.65 0.95
CA SER A 74 -3.39 12.52 -0.13
C SER A 74 -4.89 12.39 -0.29
N ASN A 75 -5.60 13.51 -0.38
CA ASN A 75 -7.04 13.56 -0.60
C ASN A 75 -7.38 13.81 -2.07
N THR A 76 -6.47 14.47 -2.80
CA THR A 76 -6.59 14.79 -4.21
C THR A 76 -5.29 14.48 -4.95
N ASP A 77 -5.34 14.38 -6.29
CA ASP A 77 -4.12 14.17 -7.10
C ASP A 77 -3.13 15.35 -6.97
N ALA A 78 -3.62 16.55 -6.67
CA ALA A 78 -2.77 17.71 -6.44
C ALA A 78 -1.91 17.60 -5.17
N ASP A 79 -2.33 16.80 -4.20
CA ASP A 79 -1.61 16.63 -2.94
C ASP A 79 -0.34 15.77 -3.11
N TYR A 80 -0.27 14.93 -4.16
CA TYR A 80 0.87 14.02 -4.36
C TYR A 80 2.19 14.76 -4.43
N LYS A 81 2.29 15.76 -5.29
CA LYS A 81 3.50 16.58 -5.43
C LYS A 81 3.86 17.29 -4.15
N GLN A 82 2.87 17.93 -3.49
CA GLN A 82 3.09 18.65 -2.23
C GLN A 82 3.56 17.72 -1.12
N ASN A 83 2.99 16.51 -1.02
CA ASN A 83 3.39 15.52 -0.03
C ASN A 83 4.80 14.99 -0.29
N ILE A 84 5.19 14.75 -1.54
CA ILE A 84 6.55 14.36 -1.89
C ILE A 84 7.54 15.48 -1.52
N GLU A 85 7.26 16.73 -1.88
CA GLU A 85 8.07 17.88 -1.48
C GLU A 85 8.16 18.00 0.05
N THR A 86 7.04 17.80 0.76
CA THR A 86 7.03 17.78 2.23
C THR A 86 7.92 16.67 2.80
N ALA A 87 7.90 15.46 2.21
CA ALA A 87 8.75 14.37 2.65
C ALA A 87 10.24 14.68 2.43
N ILE A 88 10.59 15.36 1.34
CA ILE A 88 11.96 15.85 1.07
C ILE A 88 12.36 16.91 2.11
N ASP A 89 11.50 17.89 2.37
CA ASP A 89 11.73 18.94 3.36
C ASP A 89 11.86 18.40 4.81
N MET A 90 11.33 17.19 5.06
CA MET A 90 11.47 16.47 6.33
C MET A 90 12.77 15.66 6.43
N ASP A 91 13.70 15.84 5.48
CA ASP A 91 14.96 15.09 5.37
C ASP A 91 14.73 13.56 5.35
N SER A 92 13.71 13.08 4.61
CA SER A 92 13.46 11.64 4.47
C SER A 92 14.57 10.98 3.68
N ASP A 93 15.17 9.93 4.21
CA ASP A 93 16.25 9.17 3.55
C ASP A 93 15.73 8.34 2.36
N LEU A 94 14.50 7.84 2.45
CA LEU A 94 13.79 7.14 1.38
C LEU A 94 12.33 7.59 1.37
N ILE A 95 11.80 7.88 0.20
CA ILE A 95 10.37 8.20 0.00
C ILE A 95 9.73 7.08 -0.81
N ILE A 96 8.65 6.50 -0.27
CA ILE A 96 7.93 5.41 -0.92
C ILE A 96 6.53 5.89 -1.33
N GLY A 97 6.30 6.03 -2.64
CA GLY A 97 4.98 6.28 -3.19
C GLY A 97 4.12 5.00 -3.14
N ILE A 98 2.88 5.12 -2.65
CA ILE A 98 1.96 3.99 -2.58
C ILE A 98 0.83 4.19 -3.57
N GLY A 99 0.94 3.51 -4.73
CA GLY A 99 -0.07 3.48 -5.79
C GLY A 99 0.35 4.12 -7.11
N PHE A 100 -0.21 3.58 -8.19
CA PHE A 100 0.03 3.98 -9.58
C PHE A 100 -0.13 5.48 -9.82
N ASN A 101 -1.11 6.12 -9.16
CA ASN A 101 -1.42 7.54 -9.37
C ASN A 101 -0.29 8.50 -8.97
N LEU A 102 0.69 8.04 -8.18
CA LEU A 102 1.86 8.82 -7.79
C LEU A 102 2.99 8.77 -8.83
N SER A 103 2.89 7.93 -9.88
CA SER A 103 3.99 7.71 -10.84
C SER A 103 4.53 9.01 -11.42
N GLN A 104 3.65 9.88 -11.95
CA GLN A 104 4.07 11.15 -12.54
C GLN A 104 4.73 12.07 -11.49
N ALA A 105 4.16 12.17 -10.29
CA ALA A 105 4.70 13.04 -9.24
C ALA A 105 6.06 12.56 -8.73
N ILE A 106 6.25 11.23 -8.63
CA ILE A 106 7.56 10.62 -8.31
C ILE A 106 8.57 10.86 -9.43
N GLU A 107 8.19 10.70 -10.70
CA GLU A 107 9.06 10.96 -11.84
C GLU A 107 9.56 12.43 -11.86
N GLU A 108 8.63 13.39 -11.72
CA GLU A 108 8.98 14.82 -11.65
C GLU A 108 9.89 15.13 -10.44
N ALA A 109 9.65 14.51 -9.30
CA ALA A 109 10.50 14.68 -8.11
C ALA A 109 11.88 14.04 -8.28
N ALA A 110 11.94 12.85 -8.87
CA ALA A 110 13.21 12.15 -9.12
C ALA A 110 14.13 12.94 -10.06
N GLU A 111 13.57 13.59 -11.08
CA GLU A 111 14.32 14.49 -11.97
C GLU A 111 14.81 15.75 -11.24
N ALA A 112 13.96 16.32 -10.37
CA ALA A 112 14.30 17.55 -9.64
C ALA A 112 15.30 17.32 -8.50
N TYR A 113 15.32 16.13 -7.91
CA TYR A 113 16.14 15.75 -6.76
C TYR A 113 16.92 14.46 -7.01
N PRO A 114 17.96 14.49 -7.86
CA PRO A 114 18.68 13.29 -8.30
C PRO A 114 19.42 12.53 -7.18
N GLU A 115 19.69 13.19 -6.04
CA GLU A 115 20.33 12.56 -4.87
C GLU A 115 19.31 11.92 -3.90
N GLN A 116 18.00 12.18 -4.08
CA GLN A 116 16.95 11.59 -3.27
C GLN A 116 16.57 10.21 -3.80
N GLU A 117 16.57 9.20 -2.92
CA GLU A 117 16.11 7.85 -3.26
C GLU A 117 14.59 7.75 -3.14
N PHE A 118 13.99 7.18 -4.18
CA PHE A 118 12.55 6.91 -4.24
C PHE A 118 12.28 5.44 -4.50
N ALA A 119 11.14 4.98 -3.99
CA ALA A 119 10.53 3.73 -4.40
C ALA A 119 9.04 3.96 -4.65
N ILE A 120 8.39 3.09 -5.41
CA ILE A 120 6.96 3.20 -5.65
C ILE A 120 6.32 1.83 -5.81
N ILE A 121 5.24 1.61 -5.07
CA ILE A 121 4.41 0.41 -5.21
C ILE A 121 3.43 0.63 -6.37
N ASP A 122 3.40 -0.33 -7.31
CA ASP A 122 2.56 -0.30 -8.53
C ASP A 122 2.84 0.88 -9.48
N GLY A 123 4.00 1.54 -9.35
CA GLY A 123 4.40 2.60 -10.27
C GLY A 123 4.67 2.07 -11.68
N SER A 124 4.42 2.94 -12.67
CA SER A 124 4.70 2.64 -14.07
C SER A 124 5.35 3.86 -14.74
N PHE A 125 6.42 3.62 -15.47
CA PHE A 125 7.23 4.63 -16.16
C PHE A 125 7.53 4.16 -17.58
N GLU A 126 7.70 5.07 -18.51
CA GLU A 126 8.25 4.75 -19.85
C GLU A 126 9.73 4.37 -19.73
N GLU A 127 10.49 5.17 -18.99
CA GLU A 127 11.87 4.89 -18.57
C GLU A 127 11.95 5.09 -17.06
N VAL A 128 12.47 4.11 -16.34
CA VAL A 128 12.59 4.20 -14.87
C VAL A 128 13.74 5.13 -14.52
N PRO A 129 13.52 6.24 -13.75
CA PRO A 129 14.59 7.12 -13.31
C PRO A 129 15.65 6.37 -12.47
N GLU A 130 16.92 6.77 -12.57
CA GLU A 130 18.06 6.09 -11.92
C GLU A 130 17.97 6.05 -10.39
N ASN A 131 17.22 6.98 -9.78
CA ASN A 131 16.98 7.08 -8.34
C ASN A 131 15.59 6.60 -7.92
N VAL A 132 14.86 5.87 -8.78
CA VAL A 132 13.54 5.29 -8.48
C VAL A 132 13.60 3.77 -8.58
N THR A 133 13.05 3.07 -7.59
CA THR A 133 12.85 1.61 -7.62
C THR A 133 11.36 1.31 -7.64
N PRO A 134 10.76 0.94 -8.80
CA PRO A 134 9.39 0.43 -8.85
C PRO A 134 9.30 -0.97 -8.25
N ILE A 135 8.23 -1.19 -7.47
CA ILE A 135 7.88 -2.48 -6.88
C ILE A 135 6.57 -2.92 -7.50
N ALA A 136 6.62 -3.98 -8.30
CA ALA A 136 5.48 -4.53 -9.02
C ALA A 136 5.07 -5.89 -8.45
N PHE A 137 3.80 -6.22 -8.62
CA PHE A 137 3.24 -7.51 -8.23
C PHE A 137 2.56 -8.17 -9.44
N ASN A 138 2.53 -9.50 -9.46
CA ASN A 138 1.78 -10.23 -10.48
C ASN A 138 0.33 -10.45 -10.02
N GLU A 139 -0.49 -9.39 -10.03
CA GLU A 139 -1.90 -9.44 -9.64
C GLU A 139 -2.69 -10.41 -10.52
N LYS A 140 -2.22 -10.65 -11.77
CA LYS A 140 -2.86 -11.61 -12.67
C LYS A 140 -2.78 -13.02 -12.11
N GLU A 141 -1.66 -13.40 -11.48
CA GLU A 141 -1.53 -14.69 -10.79
C GLU A 141 -2.46 -14.77 -9.57
N ALA A 142 -2.52 -13.73 -8.74
CA ALA A 142 -3.42 -13.69 -7.58
C ALA A 142 -4.90 -13.78 -8.01
N GLY A 143 -5.29 -12.99 -9.00
CA GLY A 143 -6.62 -13.04 -9.61
C GLY A 143 -6.95 -14.42 -10.18
N TYR A 144 -6.01 -15.05 -10.88
CA TYR A 144 -6.17 -16.39 -11.44
C TYR A 144 -6.47 -17.44 -10.35
N LEU A 145 -5.70 -17.43 -9.26
CA LEU A 145 -5.92 -18.37 -8.15
C LEU A 145 -7.30 -18.16 -7.49
N ALA A 146 -7.68 -16.90 -7.26
CA ALA A 146 -8.99 -16.56 -6.73
C ALA A 146 -10.12 -16.95 -7.71
N GLY A 147 -9.91 -16.79 -9.02
CA GLY A 147 -10.84 -17.22 -10.07
C GLY A 147 -11.03 -18.74 -10.10
N LEU A 148 -9.95 -19.52 -10.00
CA LEU A 148 -10.01 -20.96 -9.88
C LEU A 148 -10.81 -21.40 -8.65
N ALA A 149 -10.51 -20.80 -7.47
CA ALA A 149 -11.20 -21.07 -6.23
C ALA A 149 -12.70 -20.77 -6.35
N THR A 150 -13.04 -19.63 -6.92
CA THR A 150 -14.42 -19.17 -7.10
C THR A 150 -15.19 -20.06 -8.06
N GLY A 151 -14.66 -20.30 -9.25
CA GLY A 151 -15.34 -21.09 -10.29
C GLY A 151 -15.51 -22.56 -9.91
N LYS A 152 -14.65 -23.08 -9.00
CA LYS A 152 -14.78 -24.46 -8.50
C LYS A 152 -15.72 -24.55 -7.28
N SER A 153 -15.90 -23.47 -6.53
CA SER A 153 -16.71 -23.46 -5.30
C SER A 153 -18.19 -23.23 -5.57
N ILE A 154 -18.54 -22.45 -6.59
CA ILE A 154 -19.89 -21.90 -6.76
C ILE A 154 -20.54 -22.49 -8.01
N ASP A 155 -21.71 -23.11 -7.81
CA ASP A 155 -22.55 -23.63 -8.92
C ASP A 155 -23.33 -22.48 -9.57
N SER A 156 -22.61 -21.64 -10.33
CA SER A 156 -23.16 -20.55 -11.11
C SER A 156 -22.29 -20.28 -12.33
N ASN A 157 -22.91 -19.67 -13.36
CA ASN A 157 -22.17 -19.18 -14.53
C ASN A 157 -21.98 -17.67 -14.52
N LYS A 158 -22.54 -16.95 -13.54
CA LYS A 158 -22.54 -15.48 -13.51
C LYS A 158 -21.78 -14.93 -12.33
N PHE A 159 -20.79 -14.12 -12.66
CA PHE A 159 -19.85 -13.50 -11.71
C PHE A 159 -19.74 -12.02 -12.00
N GLY A 160 -19.29 -11.25 -10.99
CA GLY A 160 -19.03 -9.82 -11.12
C GLY A 160 -17.58 -9.47 -10.85
N PHE A 161 -17.13 -8.37 -11.44
CA PHE A 161 -15.89 -7.69 -11.10
C PHE A 161 -16.13 -6.20 -10.98
N ILE A 162 -15.80 -5.63 -9.82
CA ILE A 162 -15.82 -4.20 -9.56
C ILE A 162 -14.38 -3.73 -9.43
N GLY A 163 -13.92 -2.88 -10.37
CA GLY A 163 -12.65 -2.17 -10.25
C GLY A 163 -12.83 -0.76 -9.68
N GLY A 164 -11.84 -0.23 -8.97
CA GLY A 164 -11.82 1.17 -8.58
C GLY A 164 -11.66 2.07 -9.80
N PHE A 165 -10.45 2.11 -10.35
CA PHE A 165 -10.12 2.71 -11.65
C PHE A 165 -9.55 1.66 -12.60
N GLU A 166 -9.55 1.94 -13.89
CA GLU A 166 -8.96 1.06 -14.91
C GLU A 166 -7.43 1.30 -15.01
N VAL A 167 -6.73 0.98 -13.92
CA VAL A 167 -5.26 1.04 -13.82
C VAL A 167 -4.64 -0.36 -13.97
N PRO A 168 -3.34 -0.47 -14.32
CA PRO A 168 -2.72 -1.76 -14.65
C PRO A 168 -2.94 -2.86 -13.60
N ALA A 169 -2.73 -2.59 -12.32
CA ALA A 169 -2.90 -3.57 -11.24
C ALA A 169 -4.35 -4.09 -11.16
N VAL A 170 -5.35 -3.20 -11.29
CA VAL A 170 -6.77 -3.57 -11.27
C VAL A 170 -7.18 -4.38 -12.51
N VAL A 171 -6.65 -4.00 -13.68
CA VAL A 171 -6.84 -4.76 -14.93
C VAL A 171 -6.24 -6.16 -14.83
N ASN A 172 -5.04 -6.28 -14.26
CA ASN A 172 -4.37 -7.56 -14.04
C ASN A 172 -5.20 -8.49 -13.13
N TYR A 173 -5.74 -7.99 -12.02
CA TYR A 173 -6.67 -8.75 -11.17
C TYR A 173 -7.87 -9.26 -11.96
N LYS A 174 -8.53 -8.39 -12.73
CA LYS A 174 -9.68 -8.76 -13.57
C LYS A 174 -9.33 -9.86 -14.58
N GLU A 175 -8.23 -9.69 -15.31
CA GLU A 175 -7.82 -10.65 -16.32
C GLU A 175 -7.48 -12.03 -15.73
N GLY A 176 -6.74 -12.01 -14.61
CA GLY A 176 -6.44 -13.24 -13.88
C GLY A 176 -7.71 -13.92 -13.39
N PHE A 177 -8.60 -13.17 -12.75
CA PHE A 177 -9.85 -13.70 -12.21
C PHE A 177 -10.72 -14.31 -13.31
N GLU A 178 -10.90 -13.62 -14.44
CA GLU A 178 -11.63 -14.14 -15.58
C GLU A 178 -11.00 -15.42 -16.14
N GLN A 179 -9.67 -15.47 -16.27
CA GLN A 179 -8.95 -16.64 -16.72
C GLN A 179 -9.19 -17.84 -15.79
N GLY A 180 -9.03 -17.64 -14.47
CA GLY A 180 -9.25 -18.69 -13.47
C GLY A 180 -10.70 -19.18 -13.42
N LEU A 181 -11.67 -18.28 -13.50
CA LEU A 181 -13.09 -18.62 -13.61
C LEU A 181 -13.36 -19.51 -14.81
N LYS A 182 -12.90 -19.12 -16.01
CA LYS A 182 -13.13 -19.87 -17.26
C LYS A 182 -12.43 -21.22 -17.27
N GLU A 183 -11.27 -21.35 -16.63
CA GLU A 183 -10.60 -22.64 -16.50
C GLU A 183 -11.36 -23.60 -15.56
N ALA A 184 -11.89 -23.09 -14.45
CA ALA A 184 -12.67 -23.88 -13.49
C ALA A 184 -14.11 -24.14 -13.99
N ASN A 185 -14.70 -23.20 -14.72
CA ASN A 185 -16.04 -23.24 -15.29
C ASN A 185 -16.04 -22.61 -16.69
N PRO A 186 -15.98 -23.40 -17.76
CA PRO A 186 -15.93 -22.88 -19.13
C PRO A 186 -17.14 -22.03 -19.56
N ASN A 187 -18.27 -22.13 -18.84
CA ASN A 187 -19.47 -21.35 -19.09
C ASN A 187 -19.54 -20.05 -18.28
N ALA A 188 -18.47 -19.72 -17.52
CA ALA A 188 -18.44 -18.51 -16.70
C ALA A 188 -18.57 -17.24 -17.55
N GLU A 189 -19.48 -16.37 -17.13
CA GLU A 189 -19.74 -15.03 -17.65
C GLU A 189 -19.36 -13.99 -16.56
N LEU A 190 -18.52 -13.01 -16.89
CA LEU A 190 -18.05 -12.00 -15.97
C LEU A 190 -18.62 -10.63 -16.35
N PHE A 191 -19.44 -10.06 -15.47
CA PHE A 191 -19.86 -8.65 -15.56
C PHE A 191 -18.75 -7.77 -15.01
N VAL A 192 -18.33 -6.74 -15.76
CA VAL A 192 -17.22 -5.85 -15.36
C VAL A 192 -17.71 -4.42 -15.30
N GLN A 193 -17.40 -3.73 -14.20
CA GLN A 193 -17.64 -2.29 -14.06
C GLN A 193 -16.57 -1.63 -13.18
N TYR A 194 -16.19 -0.40 -13.55
CA TYR A 194 -15.28 0.43 -12.75
C TYR A 194 -16.06 1.54 -12.05
N ALA A 195 -15.79 1.72 -10.75
CA ALA A 195 -16.45 2.73 -9.92
C ALA A 195 -15.96 4.16 -10.20
N ASN A 196 -14.81 4.30 -10.86
CA ASN A 196 -14.08 5.57 -11.00
C ASN A 196 -13.87 6.25 -9.62
N SER A 197 -13.48 5.45 -8.63
CA SER A 197 -13.16 5.85 -7.26
C SER A 197 -12.45 4.70 -6.55
N PHE A 198 -11.55 5.02 -5.61
CA PHE A 198 -11.02 4.06 -4.62
C PHE A 198 -11.58 4.28 -3.21
N THR A 199 -12.52 5.23 -3.03
CA THR A 199 -13.01 5.61 -1.69
C THR A 199 -14.52 5.56 -1.54
N ASP A 200 -15.29 5.54 -2.65
CA ASP A 200 -16.74 5.70 -2.65
C ASP A 200 -17.46 4.35 -2.45
N ALA A 201 -17.72 3.98 -1.21
CA ALA A 201 -18.48 2.77 -0.86
C ALA A 201 -19.92 2.77 -1.44
N ALA A 202 -20.55 3.95 -1.59
CA ALA A 202 -21.90 4.02 -2.15
C ALA A 202 -21.94 3.60 -3.62
N LYS A 203 -20.90 3.96 -4.40
CA LYS A 203 -20.75 3.44 -5.77
C LYS A 203 -20.57 1.92 -5.79
N GLY A 204 -19.74 1.38 -4.90
CA GLY A 204 -19.57 -0.07 -4.76
C GLY A 204 -20.89 -0.78 -4.51
N ARG A 205 -21.70 -0.23 -3.61
CA ARG A 205 -23.03 -0.73 -3.31
C ARG A 205 -23.94 -0.76 -4.55
N VAL A 206 -24.06 0.36 -5.26
CA VAL A 206 -24.92 0.47 -6.46
C VAL A 206 -24.50 -0.52 -7.54
N ILE A 207 -23.20 -0.63 -7.80
CA ILE A 207 -22.67 -1.54 -8.83
C ILE A 207 -22.93 -2.99 -8.43
N ALA A 208 -22.70 -3.36 -7.17
CA ALA A 208 -22.95 -4.71 -6.67
C ALA A 208 -24.43 -5.09 -6.77
N GLU A 209 -25.36 -4.19 -6.38
CA GLU A 209 -26.80 -4.39 -6.53
C GLU A 209 -27.19 -4.65 -7.99
N GLN A 210 -26.62 -3.87 -8.92
CA GLN A 210 -26.86 -4.06 -10.36
C GLN A 210 -26.38 -5.42 -10.85
N MET A 211 -25.13 -5.83 -10.50
CA MET A 211 -24.59 -7.13 -10.92
C MET A 211 -25.37 -8.31 -10.33
N ILE A 212 -25.76 -8.23 -9.06
CA ILE A 212 -26.60 -9.26 -8.43
C ILE A 212 -27.98 -9.33 -9.09
N SER A 213 -28.58 -8.20 -9.48
CA SER A 213 -29.85 -8.20 -10.22
C SER A 213 -29.76 -8.87 -11.60
N GLN A 214 -28.56 -8.89 -12.21
CA GLN A 214 -28.26 -9.60 -13.45
C GLN A 214 -27.93 -11.09 -13.21
N GLY A 215 -27.86 -11.51 -11.94
CA GLY A 215 -27.68 -12.89 -11.51
C GLY A 215 -26.25 -13.24 -11.07
N ALA A 216 -25.38 -12.26 -10.78
CA ALA A 216 -24.07 -12.54 -10.22
C ALA A 216 -24.19 -13.17 -8.82
N GLU A 217 -23.52 -14.29 -8.59
CA GLU A 217 -23.48 -15.00 -7.32
C GLU A 217 -22.24 -14.66 -6.49
N VAL A 218 -21.17 -14.27 -7.15
CA VAL A 218 -19.91 -13.82 -6.51
C VAL A 218 -19.41 -12.58 -7.23
N ILE A 219 -18.93 -11.59 -6.48
CA ILE A 219 -18.35 -10.37 -7.03
C ILE A 219 -16.92 -10.22 -6.48
N MET A 220 -15.91 -10.18 -7.35
CA MET A 220 -14.59 -9.72 -6.97
C MET A 220 -14.55 -8.20 -6.97
N SER A 221 -14.04 -7.59 -5.90
CA SER A 221 -13.94 -6.14 -5.79
C SER A 221 -12.49 -5.71 -5.54
N ALA A 222 -11.94 -4.96 -6.50
CA ALA A 222 -10.58 -4.41 -6.51
C ALA A 222 -10.64 -2.87 -6.53
N GLY A 223 -11.18 -2.27 -5.46
CA GLY A 223 -11.50 -0.84 -5.43
C GLY A 223 -11.26 -0.14 -4.10
N GLY A 224 -10.39 -0.68 -3.20
CA GLY A 224 -10.13 -0.06 -1.90
C GLY A 224 -11.43 0.13 -1.09
N GLY A 225 -11.75 1.34 -0.66
CA GLY A 225 -12.97 1.67 0.09
C GLY A 225 -14.29 1.37 -0.64
N VAL A 226 -14.28 1.27 -1.97
CA VAL A 226 -15.44 0.81 -2.77
C VAL A 226 -15.86 -0.61 -2.38
N ASN A 227 -14.90 -1.45 -1.95
CA ASN A 227 -15.14 -2.84 -1.59
C ASN A 227 -16.15 -2.98 -0.43
N VAL A 228 -16.15 -2.04 0.52
CA VAL A 228 -17.05 -2.04 1.68
C VAL A 228 -18.51 -2.11 1.23
N GLY A 229 -18.91 -1.24 0.29
CA GLY A 229 -20.26 -1.25 -0.24
C GLY A 229 -20.63 -2.54 -0.98
N CYS A 230 -19.66 -3.14 -1.71
CA CYS A 230 -19.84 -4.44 -2.35
C CYS A 230 -20.10 -5.54 -1.30
N TYR A 231 -19.29 -5.61 -0.25
CA TYR A 231 -19.42 -6.63 0.80
C TYR A 231 -20.73 -6.52 1.56
N GLU A 232 -21.18 -5.28 1.87
CA GLU A 232 -22.47 -5.04 2.50
C GLU A 232 -23.63 -5.61 1.67
N VAL A 233 -23.65 -5.31 0.37
CA VAL A 233 -24.70 -5.80 -0.53
C VAL A 233 -24.63 -7.32 -0.68
N CYS A 234 -23.45 -7.90 -0.82
CA CYS A 234 -23.29 -9.35 -0.87
C CYS A 234 -23.86 -10.01 0.39
N LYS A 235 -23.59 -9.45 1.58
CA LYS A 235 -24.16 -9.91 2.85
C LYS A 235 -25.68 -9.82 2.88
N GLU A 236 -26.23 -8.66 2.53
CA GLU A 236 -27.69 -8.42 2.51
C GLU A 236 -28.44 -9.36 1.56
N LYS A 237 -27.81 -9.73 0.45
CA LYS A 237 -28.40 -10.56 -0.61
C LYS A 237 -28.04 -12.05 -0.49
N GLY A 238 -27.24 -12.45 0.51
CA GLY A 238 -26.77 -13.83 0.65
C GLY A 238 -25.88 -14.27 -0.50
N LYS A 239 -25.05 -13.36 -1.01
CA LYS A 239 -24.07 -13.58 -2.08
C LYS A 239 -22.65 -13.55 -1.52
N TYR A 240 -21.68 -13.94 -2.34
CA TYR A 240 -20.29 -13.96 -1.95
C TYR A 240 -19.49 -12.82 -2.58
N ALA A 241 -18.38 -12.48 -1.95
CA ALA A 241 -17.39 -11.57 -2.51
C ALA A 241 -16.00 -12.23 -2.52
N VAL A 242 -15.16 -11.74 -3.44
CA VAL A 242 -13.72 -12.00 -3.46
C VAL A 242 -13.01 -10.70 -3.17
N ALA A 243 -12.20 -10.68 -2.13
CA ALA A 243 -11.40 -9.54 -1.73
C ALA A 243 -10.05 -9.52 -2.47
N VAL A 244 -9.30 -8.41 -2.31
CA VAL A 244 -7.96 -8.25 -2.89
C VAL A 244 -6.95 -7.77 -1.84
N ASP A 245 -5.68 -7.79 -2.19
CA ASP A 245 -4.51 -7.32 -1.46
C ASP A 245 -4.24 -8.12 -0.17
N MET A 246 -5.07 -7.98 0.84
CA MET A 246 -4.94 -8.63 2.15
C MET A 246 -5.93 -9.78 2.32
N ALA A 247 -5.67 -10.65 3.29
CA ALA A 247 -6.66 -11.61 3.78
C ALA A 247 -7.78 -10.87 4.52
N GLN A 248 -8.98 -10.85 3.97
CA GLN A 248 -10.11 -10.05 4.47
C GLN A 248 -11.30 -10.90 4.99
N SER A 249 -11.17 -12.23 5.01
CA SER A 249 -12.27 -13.10 5.51
C SER A 249 -12.65 -12.82 6.97
N HIS A 250 -11.73 -12.26 7.76
CA HIS A 250 -12.00 -11.89 9.15
C HIS A 250 -12.97 -10.70 9.29
N ILE A 251 -13.12 -9.87 8.23
CA ILE A 251 -14.01 -8.69 8.23
C ILE A 251 -15.47 -9.12 8.07
N VAL A 252 -15.75 -9.99 7.08
CA VAL A 252 -17.10 -10.52 6.81
C VAL A 252 -16.98 -12.02 6.49
N PRO A 253 -16.80 -12.88 7.51
CA PRO A 253 -16.46 -14.30 7.32
C PRO A 253 -17.49 -15.11 6.51
N GLU A 254 -18.75 -14.70 6.54
CA GLU A 254 -19.84 -15.35 5.82
C GLU A 254 -19.96 -14.90 4.37
N VAL A 255 -19.23 -13.86 3.94
CA VAL A 255 -19.31 -13.27 2.60
C VAL A 255 -18.03 -13.50 1.80
N ILE A 256 -16.86 -13.30 2.42
CA ILE A 256 -15.58 -13.36 1.71
C ILE A 256 -15.23 -14.81 1.42
N LEU A 257 -15.50 -15.24 0.17
CA LEU A 257 -15.19 -16.60 -0.30
C LEU A 257 -13.69 -16.88 -0.31
N THR A 258 -12.91 -15.91 -0.76
CA THR A 258 -11.44 -15.90 -0.77
C THR A 258 -10.95 -14.46 -0.95
N SER A 259 -9.66 -14.22 -0.78
CA SER A 259 -8.98 -12.98 -1.14
C SER A 259 -7.85 -13.27 -2.12
N ALA A 260 -7.75 -12.49 -3.21
CA ALA A 260 -6.59 -12.50 -4.10
C ALA A 260 -5.46 -11.72 -3.41
N ILE A 261 -4.51 -12.43 -2.83
CA ILE A 261 -3.47 -11.87 -1.98
C ILE A 261 -2.36 -11.23 -2.79
N LYS A 262 -1.99 -10.02 -2.40
CA LYS A 262 -0.85 -9.25 -2.86
C LYS A 262 -0.11 -8.74 -1.64
N LYS A 263 1.07 -9.27 -1.37
CA LYS A 263 1.82 -9.01 -0.13
C LYS A 263 2.56 -7.67 -0.20
N VAL A 264 1.80 -6.58 -0.25
CA VAL A 264 2.36 -5.22 -0.28
C VAL A 264 3.18 -4.94 0.97
N ASP A 265 2.76 -5.47 2.12
CA ASP A 265 3.49 -5.42 3.38
C ASP A 265 4.91 -6.02 3.26
N VAL A 266 5.05 -7.16 2.59
CA VAL A 266 6.35 -7.78 2.32
C VAL A 266 7.16 -6.91 1.37
N GLY A 267 6.56 -6.42 0.28
CA GLY A 267 7.23 -5.55 -0.68
C GLY A 267 7.79 -4.28 -0.03
N VAL A 268 7.02 -3.62 0.83
CA VAL A 268 7.46 -2.42 1.57
C VAL A 268 8.56 -2.77 2.58
N THR A 269 8.37 -3.84 3.38
CA THR A 269 9.39 -4.27 4.36
C THR A 269 10.73 -4.57 3.67
N ASP A 270 10.70 -5.33 2.58
CA ASP A 270 11.91 -5.72 1.83
C ASP A 270 12.55 -4.51 1.15
N THR A 271 11.76 -3.56 0.63
CA THR A 271 12.27 -2.32 0.05
C THR A 271 13.06 -1.51 1.08
N ILE A 272 12.49 -1.30 2.28
CA ILE A 272 13.16 -0.59 3.37
C ILE A 272 14.41 -1.35 3.81
N LYS A 273 14.35 -2.67 3.93
CA LYS A 273 15.50 -3.50 4.27
C LYS A 273 16.61 -3.38 3.24
N ASN A 274 16.28 -3.50 1.95
CA ASN A 274 17.25 -3.37 0.87
C ASN A 274 17.89 -1.97 0.86
N TYR A 275 17.12 -0.93 1.17
CA TYR A 275 17.65 0.44 1.33
C TYR A 275 18.68 0.51 2.46
N ILE A 276 18.35 0.03 3.66
CA ILE A 276 19.24 0.03 4.83
C ILE A 276 20.53 -0.78 4.58
N GLU A 277 20.42 -1.88 3.85
CA GLU A 277 21.58 -2.75 3.50
C GLU A 277 22.39 -2.22 2.30
N GLY A 278 21.96 -1.11 1.66
CA GLY A 278 22.60 -0.55 0.47
C GLY A 278 22.42 -1.42 -0.79
N ASN A 279 21.38 -2.25 -0.82
CA ASN A 279 21.05 -3.16 -1.91
C ASN A 279 19.91 -2.63 -2.80
N LEU A 280 19.21 -1.57 -2.39
CA LEU A 280 18.18 -0.95 -3.24
C LEU A 280 18.84 -0.31 -4.45
N LYS A 281 18.32 -0.58 -5.64
CA LYS A 281 18.90 -0.07 -6.89
C LYS A 281 17.80 0.60 -7.71
N GLY A 282 17.93 1.91 -7.87
CA GLY A 282 17.09 2.65 -8.82
C GLY A 282 17.36 2.21 -10.28
N GLY A 283 16.49 2.64 -11.18
CA GLY A 283 16.56 2.28 -12.59
C GLY A 283 16.11 0.85 -12.89
N SER A 284 15.66 0.08 -11.88
CA SER A 284 15.23 -1.31 -12.05
C SER A 284 14.06 -1.68 -11.13
N SER A 285 13.14 -2.50 -11.64
CA SER A 285 11.95 -2.92 -10.90
C SER A 285 12.19 -4.19 -10.10
N LEU A 286 11.62 -4.25 -8.89
CA LEU A 286 11.44 -5.48 -8.13
C LEU A 286 10.05 -6.07 -8.44
N THR A 287 9.98 -7.38 -8.72
CA THR A 287 8.71 -8.03 -9.04
C THR A 287 8.41 -9.17 -8.08
N TYR A 288 7.19 -9.15 -7.55
CA TYR A 288 6.64 -10.15 -6.64
C TYR A 288 5.59 -11.01 -7.35
N SER A 289 5.72 -12.33 -7.25
CA SER A 289 4.89 -13.33 -7.94
C SER A 289 4.63 -14.53 -7.03
N ILE A 290 3.97 -15.57 -7.52
CA ILE A 290 3.83 -16.86 -6.82
C ILE A 290 5.21 -17.47 -6.53
N GLU A 291 6.18 -17.32 -7.43
CA GLU A 291 7.50 -17.96 -7.31
C GLU A 291 8.28 -17.49 -6.08
N ASN A 292 8.14 -16.22 -5.71
CA ASN A 292 8.78 -15.64 -4.53
C ASN A 292 7.79 -15.36 -3.38
N ASP A 293 6.62 -16.03 -3.40
CA ASP A 293 5.58 -15.90 -2.37
C ASP A 293 5.03 -14.46 -2.21
N GLY A 294 5.13 -13.63 -3.24
CA GLY A 294 4.67 -12.24 -3.24
C GLY A 294 3.18 -12.08 -3.50
N VAL A 295 2.55 -13.07 -4.14
CA VAL A 295 1.11 -13.12 -4.39
C VAL A 295 0.55 -14.51 -4.10
N GLY A 296 -0.78 -14.59 -3.91
CA GLY A 296 -1.42 -15.86 -3.59
C GLY A 296 -2.94 -15.73 -3.48
N TYR A 297 -3.55 -16.61 -2.67
CA TYR A 297 -4.96 -16.53 -2.34
C TYR A 297 -5.22 -16.94 -0.89
N GLU A 298 -6.29 -16.45 -0.30
CA GLU A 298 -6.68 -16.77 1.06
C GLU A 298 -7.46 -18.11 1.10
N LYS A 299 -7.03 -19.00 2.00
CA LYS A 299 -7.73 -20.27 2.28
C LYS A 299 -8.75 -20.04 3.39
N THR A 300 -9.96 -19.69 3.02
CA THR A 300 -11.05 -19.44 3.99
C THR A 300 -11.77 -20.72 4.38
N ASN A 301 -12.60 -20.63 5.42
CA ASN A 301 -13.48 -21.74 5.85
C ASN A 301 -14.63 -22.01 4.88
N LEU A 302 -14.89 -21.11 3.91
CA LEU A 302 -15.91 -21.29 2.88
C LEU A 302 -15.39 -22.15 1.72
N LEU A 303 -14.07 -22.34 1.60
CA LEU A 303 -13.47 -23.21 0.58
C LEU A 303 -13.38 -24.65 1.09
N SER A 304 -13.92 -25.59 0.33
CA SER A 304 -13.73 -27.00 0.63
C SER A 304 -12.27 -27.45 0.44
N SER A 305 -11.86 -28.52 1.13
CA SER A 305 -10.52 -29.09 0.95
C SER A 305 -10.25 -29.58 -0.48
N GLU A 306 -11.30 -29.92 -1.23
CA GLU A 306 -11.19 -30.29 -2.66
C GLU A 306 -10.83 -29.08 -3.51
N VAL A 307 -11.48 -27.94 -3.27
CA VAL A 307 -11.18 -26.68 -3.96
C VAL A 307 -9.75 -26.25 -3.67
N VAL A 308 -9.32 -26.25 -2.42
CA VAL A 308 -7.94 -25.89 -2.04
C VAL A 308 -6.93 -26.79 -2.79
N LYS A 309 -7.13 -28.11 -2.78
CA LYS A 309 -6.25 -29.04 -3.52
C LYS A 309 -6.25 -28.77 -5.03
N TYR A 310 -7.41 -28.44 -5.59
CA TYR A 310 -7.51 -28.10 -7.01
C TYR A 310 -6.68 -26.85 -7.34
N VAL A 311 -6.83 -25.77 -6.59
CA VAL A 311 -6.05 -24.53 -6.81
C VAL A 311 -4.55 -24.81 -6.63
N GLU A 312 -4.14 -25.50 -5.55
CA GLU A 312 -2.73 -25.83 -5.30
C GLU A 312 -2.11 -26.71 -6.41
N SER A 313 -2.91 -27.56 -7.08
CA SER A 313 -2.42 -28.34 -8.21
C SER A 313 -2.04 -27.50 -9.43
N LYS A 314 -2.55 -26.26 -9.52
CA LYS A 314 -2.29 -25.32 -10.60
C LYS A 314 -1.09 -24.39 -10.35
N THR A 315 -0.64 -24.28 -9.09
CA THR A 315 0.53 -23.48 -8.71
C THR A 315 1.86 -24.23 -8.79
N ARG A 316 1.84 -25.57 -8.96
CA ARG A 316 3.03 -26.45 -8.94
C ARG A 316 3.61 -26.73 -10.32
N LYS A 317 3.53 -25.78 -11.25
CA LYS A 317 4.14 -25.98 -12.58
C LYS A 317 5.49 -25.31 -12.69
#